data_46f18ad006aae6c369e3f5c2d9019627
#
_entry.id   46f18ad006aae6c369e3f5c2d9019627
#
_cell.length_a   1.000
_cell.length_b   1.000
_cell.length_c   1.000
_cell.angle_alpha   90.00
_cell.angle_beta   90.00
_cell.angle_gamma   90.00
#
_symmetry.space_group_name_H-M   'P 1'
#
loop_
_entity.id
_entity.type
_entity.pdbx_description
1 polymer ?
#
loop_
_entity_poly.entity_id
_entity_poly.type
_entity_poly.pdbx_seq_one_letter_code
_entity_poly.pdbx_strand_id
1 'polypeptide(L)'
;MIDLTTGVYIPSVDAKDIYLSAHYYNYENHDYDLKLKDGNYNLRKFVNTLDYSLDLIELLDIYYKKYRKNDFLFTVKKHKYTTNVINLTFKYSVKEWNQMNKNTFVKFGYNYRDLTFDDCIAKNKTGEIVGIQINSKVKNKLEIPSPFVVKKVEIKDKKDKSIVKEVQIQYQKKGEPKTLKTNAQLRNELYKNGFTCNGVKYCRMKRSTGSARVGKCLFINESLFKPLLNFSSGAIRLNPGDEIDLAAYEGYIALPSSSIIDTMPIKPENILLIDDYDSVFNEDVIETHDENNWLKTTEKNCTITNTIWDGQSLMDISLFGDYSEYGMVLLRNLMFKSCCFNCNIQQWFKDNNITDISQLNGKTRATKIEDVKLITTPNSIKYLKFSTWDEWLDNLYPNFGVVKHDKKTHFFEGRLVQTHYQLLNTLQMSKDEVNEFLSDALDFAQLLRNNPEVVRYYIKYPDIDELDPLSQPMNSKNDVVYNLMSINDNFTKTKYYKDFLVDLLRSYYKNLKNGHVYVNGNYSTLLGNPIEMLQQSIGKFDGKSQIGIGNIHSIRLL
;
A
#
# COMPACT_ATOMS: atom_id res chain seq x y z
N MET A 1 -16.95 -6.21 19.76
CA MET A 1 -16.51 -5.86 18.39
C MET A 1 -15.08 -6.36 18.22
N ILE A 2 -14.75 -6.98 17.10
CA ILE A 2 -13.38 -7.50 16.87
C ILE A 2 -12.51 -6.28 16.52
N ASP A 3 -11.47 -6.02 17.31
CA ASP A 3 -10.50 -4.96 16.97
C ASP A 3 -9.72 -5.39 15.71
N LEU A 4 -9.87 -4.61 14.65
CA LEU A 4 -9.22 -4.79 13.35
C LEU A 4 -8.31 -3.61 12.99
N THR A 5 -8.15 -2.64 13.87
CA THR A 5 -7.38 -1.41 13.61
C THR A 5 -5.92 -1.69 13.25
N THR A 6 -5.37 -2.80 13.73
CA THR A 6 -4.01 -3.27 13.38
C THR A 6 -3.92 -3.99 12.03
N GLY A 7 -5.06 -4.16 11.34
CA GLY A 7 -5.15 -4.96 10.12
C GLY A 7 -5.14 -6.47 10.37
N VAL A 8 -5.21 -7.23 9.28
CA VAL A 8 -5.25 -8.70 9.29
C VAL A 8 -4.04 -9.24 8.52
N TYR A 9 -3.29 -10.17 9.11
CA TYR A 9 -2.16 -10.78 8.44
C TYR A 9 -2.61 -11.71 7.31
N ILE A 10 -1.98 -11.55 6.14
CA ILE A 10 -2.20 -12.34 4.94
C ILE A 10 -0.90 -12.98 4.45
N PRO A 11 -0.96 -14.16 3.79
CA PRO A 11 0.23 -14.78 3.24
C PRO A 11 0.79 -13.97 2.06
N SER A 12 2.12 -14.00 1.95
CA SER A 12 2.85 -13.47 0.80
C SER A 12 3.66 -14.57 0.14
N VAL A 13 3.44 -14.77 -1.16
CA VAL A 13 4.02 -15.84 -1.96
C VAL A 13 4.65 -15.27 -3.21
N ASP A 14 5.74 -15.86 -3.69
CA ASP A 14 6.30 -15.48 -4.98
C ASP A 14 5.49 -16.11 -6.13
N ALA A 15 5.17 -15.31 -7.14
CA ALA A 15 4.41 -15.75 -8.32
C ALA A 15 5.07 -16.92 -9.06
N LYS A 16 6.40 -16.99 -9.00
CA LYS A 16 7.18 -18.10 -9.55
C LYS A 16 6.79 -19.42 -8.88
N ASP A 17 6.65 -19.42 -7.54
CA ASP A 17 6.32 -20.65 -6.79
C ASP A 17 4.91 -21.12 -7.11
N ILE A 18 3.96 -20.18 -7.26
CA ILE A 18 2.59 -20.49 -7.73
C ILE A 18 2.61 -21.08 -9.14
N TYR A 19 3.35 -20.45 -10.06
CA TYR A 19 3.45 -20.95 -11.43
C TYR A 19 4.01 -22.36 -11.49
N LEU A 20 5.06 -22.64 -10.70
CA LEU A 20 5.70 -23.95 -10.65
C LEU A 20 4.77 -25.01 -10.10
N SER A 21 4.03 -24.72 -9.03
CA SER A 21 3.07 -25.68 -8.47
C SER A 21 1.98 -26.06 -9.47
N ALA A 22 1.49 -25.10 -10.25
CA ALA A 22 0.44 -25.33 -11.25
C ALA A 22 0.91 -26.12 -12.48
N HIS A 23 2.20 -26.04 -12.86
CA HIS A 23 2.68 -26.57 -14.14
C HIS A 23 3.57 -27.81 -14.02
N TYR A 24 4.03 -28.15 -12.83
CA TYR A 24 4.92 -29.28 -12.63
C TYR A 24 4.31 -30.34 -11.72
N TYR A 25 4.17 -31.55 -12.24
CA TYR A 25 3.52 -32.69 -11.59
C TYR A 25 4.22 -33.22 -10.32
N ASN A 26 5.37 -32.66 -9.99
CA ASN A 26 6.05 -32.97 -8.72
C ASN A 26 5.37 -32.35 -7.49
N TYR A 27 4.41 -31.47 -7.69
CA TYR A 27 3.49 -31.02 -6.67
C TYR A 27 2.25 -31.91 -6.68
N GLU A 28 2.00 -32.63 -5.59
CA GLU A 28 1.02 -33.73 -5.51
C GLU A 28 -0.39 -33.37 -5.99
N ASN A 29 -0.81 -32.16 -6.07
CA ASN A 29 -2.15 -31.77 -6.52
C ASN A 29 -2.14 -30.62 -7.54
N HIS A 30 -1.02 -30.30 -8.17
CA HIS A 30 -0.86 -29.09 -8.99
C HIS A 30 -1.30 -27.80 -8.27
N ASP A 31 -1.17 -27.80 -6.94
CA ASP A 31 -1.66 -26.76 -6.07
C ASP A 31 -0.56 -26.26 -5.13
N TYR A 32 -0.56 -24.96 -4.84
CA TYR A 32 0.39 -24.38 -3.88
C TYR A 32 -0.14 -24.60 -2.46
N ASP A 33 0.73 -25.07 -1.56
CA ASP A 33 0.35 -25.34 -0.19
C ASP A 33 0.92 -24.28 0.78
N LEU A 34 0.03 -23.68 1.56
CA LEU A 34 0.36 -22.78 2.67
C LEU A 34 0.53 -23.51 4.00
N LYS A 35 0.20 -24.81 4.06
CA LYS A 35 0.27 -25.61 5.26
C LYS A 35 1.63 -26.30 5.40
N LEU A 36 1.96 -26.62 6.63
CA LEU A 36 3.06 -27.50 6.99
C LEU A 36 2.58 -28.95 6.96
N LYS A 37 3.51 -29.90 7.04
CA LYS A 37 3.21 -31.35 7.06
C LYS A 37 2.27 -31.77 8.21
N ASP A 38 2.22 -31.02 9.30
CA ASP A 38 1.32 -31.21 10.44
C ASP A 38 -0.10 -30.66 10.22
N GLY A 39 -0.40 -30.11 9.05
CA GLY A 39 -1.68 -29.51 8.69
C GLY A 39 -1.89 -28.07 9.14
N ASN A 40 -0.98 -27.52 9.95
CA ASN A 40 -1.05 -26.13 10.40
C ASN A 40 -0.57 -25.17 9.32
N TYR A 41 -1.09 -23.92 9.32
CA TYR A 41 -0.59 -22.88 8.41
C TYR A 41 0.85 -22.48 8.74
N ASN A 42 1.68 -22.31 7.71
CA ASN A 42 3.02 -21.78 7.84
C ASN A 42 2.99 -20.26 8.09
N LEU A 43 2.91 -19.86 9.35
CA LEU A 43 2.80 -18.43 9.73
C LEU A 43 3.98 -17.58 9.26
N ARG A 44 5.13 -18.18 8.93
CA ARG A 44 6.28 -17.45 8.35
C ARG A 44 5.97 -16.88 6.95
N LYS A 45 4.93 -17.35 6.30
CA LYS A 45 4.45 -16.81 5.02
C LYS A 45 3.54 -15.59 5.19
N PHE A 46 2.96 -15.38 6.37
CA PHE A 46 2.01 -14.29 6.66
C PHE A 46 2.76 -13.01 7.07
N VAL A 47 3.40 -12.38 6.09
CA VAL A 47 4.28 -11.21 6.29
C VAL A 47 3.70 -9.91 5.71
N ASN A 48 2.51 -9.94 5.17
CA ASN A 48 1.75 -8.77 4.73
C ASN A 48 0.47 -8.61 5.53
N THR A 49 -0.13 -7.44 5.43
CA THR A 49 -1.40 -7.11 6.08
C THR A 49 -2.44 -6.69 5.05
N LEU A 50 -3.68 -7.10 5.28
CA LEU A 50 -4.88 -6.46 4.73
C LEU A 50 -5.28 -5.39 5.72
N ASP A 51 -5.22 -4.13 5.28
CA ASP A 51 -5.42 -2.99 6.17
C ASP A 51 -6.89 -2.90 6.61
N TYR A 52 -7.14 -2.36 7.81
CA TYR A 52 -8.50 -2.01 8.24
C TYR A 52 -9.08 -1.01 7.24
N SER A 53 -10.21 -1.34 6.64
CA SER A 53 -10.78 -0.62 5.50
C SER A 53 -12.26 -0.97 5.33
N LEU A 54 -13.00 -0.17 4.58
CA LEU A 54 -14.39 -0.49 4.23
C LEU A 54 -14.48 -1.84 3.50
N ASP A 55 -13.50 -2.16 2.66
CA ASP A 55 -13.43 -3.47 2.01
C ASP A 55 -13.28 -4.63 2.99
N LEU A 56 -12.45 -4.48 4.02
CA LEU A 56 -12.30 -5.53 5.03
C LEU A 56 -13.60 -5.73 5.82
N ILE A 57 -14.24 -4.62 6.19
CA ILE A 57 -15.53 -4.67 6.92
C ILE A 57 -16.57 -5.41 6.06
N GLU A 58 -16.72 -5.02 4.81
CA GLU A 58 -17.68 -5.64 3.89
C GLU A 58 -17.33 -7.10 3.55
N LEU A 59 -16.05 -7.44 3.42
CA LEU A 59 -15.62 -8.83 3.20
C LEU A 59 -16.03 -9.77 4.33
N LEU A 60 -16.00 -9.32 5.57
CA LEU A 60 -16.48 -10.11 6.71
C LEU A 60 -17.98 -10.40 6.58
N ASP A 61 -18.76 -9.40 6.20
CA ASP A 61 -20.20 -9.52 6.00
C ASP A 61 -20.54 -10.41 4.80
N ILE A 62 -19.89 -10.19 3.65
CA ILE A 62 -20.00 -11.04 2.44
C ILE A 62 -19.71 -12.49 2.78
N TYR A 63 -18.62 -12.74 3.51
CA TYR A 63 -18.23 -14.10 3.88
C TYR A 63 -19.29 -14.76 4.77
N TYR A 64 -19.74 -14.03 5.80
CA TYR A 64 -20.78 -14.50 6.70
C TYR A 64 -22.09 -14.78 5.96
N LYS A 65 -22.55 -13.87 5.12
CA LYS A 65 -23.75 -14.05 4.30
C LYS A 65 -23.68 -15.29 3.42
N LYS A 66 -22.49 -15.56 2.85
CA LYS A 66 -22.27 -16.69 1.95
C LYS A 66 -22.15 -18.03 2.65
N TYR A 67 -21.34 -18.10 3.69
CA TYR A 67 -20.97 -19.38 4.32
C TYR A 67 -21.68 -19.65 5.64
N ARG A 68 -22.36 -18.64 6.20
CA ARG A 68 -22.99 -18.70 7.53
C ARG A 68 -22.01 -19.11 8.63
N LYS A 69 -20.75 -18.69 8.50
CA LYS A 69 -19.64 -18.98 9.40
C LYS A 69 -18.85 -17.71 9.70
N ASN A 70 -18.24 -17.66 10.87
CA ASN A 70 -17.40 -16.56 11.33
C ASN A 70 -15.88 -16.90 11.26
N ASP A 71 -15.51 -17.83 10.38
CA ASP A 71 -14.15 -18.35 10.24
C ASP A 71 -13.35 -17.68 9.08
N PHE A 72 -13.79 -16.50 8.62
CA PHE A 72 -13.00 -15.67 7.71
C PHE A 72 -11.62 -15.36 8.30
N LEU A 73 -11.56 -15.14 9.60
CA LEU A 73 -10.37 -14.89 10.39
C LEU A 73 -10.08 -16.07 11.31
N PHE A 74 -8.80 -16.39 11.47
CA PHE A 74 -8.33 -17.22 12.56
C PHE A 74 -7.32 -16.45 13.42
N THR A 75 -7.24 -16.82 14.71
CA THR A 75 -6.40 -16.13 15.68
C THR A 75 -5.28 -17.01 16.15
N VAL A 76 -4.05 -16.50 16.11
CA VAL A 76 -2.89 -17.15 16.74
C VAL A 76 -2.27 -16.14 17.69
N LYS A 77 -2.21 -16.49 18.96
CA LYS A 77 -1.85 -15.56 20.04
C LYS A 77 -2.78 -14.34 20.03
N LYS A 78 -2.26 -13.13 19.76
CA LYS A 78 -3.04 -11.88 19.71
C LYS A 78 -3.33 -11.39 18.28
N HIS A 79 -2.81 -12.08 17.28
CA HIS A 79 -2.88 -11.61 15.88
C HIS A 79 -3.99 -12.31 15.11
N LYS A 80 -4.63 -11.57 14.20
CA LYS A 80 -5.66 -12.05 13.28
C LYS A 80 -5.06 -12.37 11.92
N TYR A 81 -5.47 -13.47 11.34
CA TYR A 81 -4.97 -14.00 10.07
C TYR A 81 -6.13 -14.39 9.17
N THR A 82 -5.93 -14.30 7.86
CA THR A 82 -6.83 -14.89 6.87
C THR A 82 -6.06 -15.48 5.71
N THR A 83 -6.59 -16.54 5.13
CA THR A 83 -6.12 -17.10 3.86
C THR A 83 -7.00 -16.67 2.68
N ASN A 84 -8.14 -16.02 2.92
CA ASN A 84 -9.04 -15.59 1.85
C ASN A 84 -8.46 -14.51 0.93
N VAL A 85 -7.38 -13.85 1.36
CA VAL A 85 -6.60 -12.91 0.55
C VAL A 85 -5.13 -13.29 0.61
N ILE A 86 -4.47 -13.33 -0.55
CA ILE A 86 -3.05 -13.66 -0.69
C ILE A 86 -2.35 -12.52 -1.44
N ASN A 87 -1.18 -12.10 -0.95
CA ASN A 87 -0.32 -11.17 -1.66
C ASN A 87 0.68 -11.94 -2.53
N LEU A 88 0.71 -11.69 -3.83
CA LEU A 88 1.76 -12.19 -4.71
C LEU A 88 2.88 -11.17 -4.90
N THR A 89 4.10 -11.67 -4.89
CA THR A 89 5.30 -10.91 -5.25
C THR A 89 5.87 -11.44 -6.55
N PHE A 90 6.45 -10.55 -7.36
CA PHE A 90 7.05 -10.87 -8.65
C PHE A 90 8.56 -10.56 -8.60
N LYS A 91 9.27 -11.26 -7.71
CA LYS A 91 10.70 -11.01 -7.46
C LYS A 91 11.61 -11.75 -8.44
N TYR A 92 11.17 -12.92 -8.90
CA TYR A 92 12.01 -13.82 -9.70
C TYR A 92 11.28 -14.29 -10.94
N SER A 93 11.98 -14.29 -12.08
CA SER A 93 11.53 -14.95 -13.31
C SER A 93 11.72 -16.47 -13.21
N VAL A 94 10.92 -17.22 -13.95
CA VAL A 94 11.05 -18.68 -14.06
C VAL A 94 12.17 -19.00 -15.04
N LYS A 95 13.12 -19.85 -14.61
CA LYS A 95 14.17 -20.40 -15.46
C LYS A 95 13.94 -21.88 -15.64
N GLU A 96 13.99 -22.33 -16.87
CA GLU A 96 13.82 -23.73 -17.23
C GLU A 96 15.03 -24.23 -18.02
N TRP A 97 15.29 -25.53 -17.92
CA TRP A 97 16.29 -26.21 -18.71
C TRP A 97 15.65 -27.26 -19.61
N ASN A 98 15.95 -27.18 -20.90
CA ASN A 98 15.50 -28.17 -21.86
C ASN A 98 16.30 -29.45 -21.69
N GLN A 99 15.59 -30.57 -21.57
CA GLN A 99 16.17 -31.90 -21.71
C GLN A 99 15.94 -32.49 -23.09
N MET A 100 16.82 -33.40 -23.51
CA MET A 100 16.73 -34.05 -24.82
C MET A 100 15.39 -34.80 -25.03
N ASN A 101 14.62 -35.10 -24.02
CA ASN A 101 13.40 -35.92 -24.09
C ASN A 101 12.12 -35.14 -23.77
N LYS A 102 12.01 -33.87 -24.12
CA LYS A 102 10.85 -32.99 -23.88
C LYS A 102 10.52 -32.72 -22.40
N ASN A 103 11.29 -33.20 -21.44
CA ASN A 103 11.08 -32.86 -20.04
C ASN A 103 11.78 -31.53 -19.72
N THR A 104 11.06 -30.61 -19.15
CA THR A 104 11.56 -29.29 -18.78
C THR A 104 11.86 -29.27 -17.28
N PHE A 105 13.07 -28.85 -16.90
CA PHE A 105 13.48 -28.70 -15.50
C PHE A 105 13.51 -27.25 -15.09
N VAL A 106 13.09 -26.99 -13.90
CA VAL A 106 12.97 -25.64 -13.36
C VAL A 106 13.97 -25.43 -12.24
N LYS A 107 14.75 -24.35 -12.35
CA LYS A 107 15.65 -23.93 -11.30
C LYS A 107 14.94 -22.99 -10.33
N PHE A 108 14.69 -23.47 -9.14
CA PHE A 108 14.19 -22.63 -8.06
C PHE A 108 15.33 -21.76 -7.51
N GLY A 109 15.35 -20.52 -7.80
CA GLY A 109 16.09 -19.35 -7.33
C GLY A 109 17.16 -19.39 -6.23
N TYR A 110 17.74 -20.54 -5.94
CA TYR A 110 18.83 -20.69 -4.98
C TYR A 110 20.15 -20.94 -5.73
N ASN A 111 21.26 -20.45 -5.19
CA ASN A 111 22.60 -20.71 -5.71
C ASN A 111 22.98 -22.20 -5.61
N TYR A 112 22.40 -23.01 -6.48
CA TYR A 112 22.84 -24.37 -6.63
C TYR A 112 24.02 -24.40 -7.60
N ARG A 113 25.07 -25.03 -7.17
CA ARG A 113 26.07 -25.54 -8.08
C ARG A 113 25.38 -26.63 -8.90
N ASP A 114 25.33 -26.46 -10.21
CA ASP A 114 24.78 -27.46 -11.11
C ASP A 114 25.63 -28.72 -11.02
N LEU A 115 25.12 -29.75 -10.37
CA LEU A 115 25.78 -31.04 -10.27
C LEU A 115 25.54 -31.79 -11.57
N THR A 116 26.62 -32.19 -12.21
CA THR A 116 26.58 -33.07 -13.37
C THR A 116 26.61 -34.53 -12.92
N PHE A 117 26.37 -35.44 -13.85
CA PHE A 117 26.53 -36.87 -13.57
C PHE A 117 27.96 -37.18 -13.04
N ASP A 118 28.97 -36.55 -13.61
CA ASP A 118 30.35 -36.74 -13.17
C ASP A 118 30.63 -36.17 -11.77
N ASP A 119 29.91 -35.18 -11.34
CA ASP A 119 29.99 -34.65 -9.97
C ASP A 119 29.35 -35.59 -8.91
N CYS A 120 28.52 -36.51 -9.34
CA CYS A 120 27.81 -37.46 -8.48
C CYS A 120 28.49 -38.83 -8.38
N ILE A 121 29.50 -39.12 -9.17
CA ILE A 121 30.16 -40.42 -9.27
C ILE A 121 31.65 -40.35 -8.95
N ALA A 122 32.17 -41.41 -8.32
CA ALA A 122 33.58 -41.66 -8.14
C ALA A 122 34.08 -42.67 -9.19
N LYS A 123 35.10 -42.25 -9.99
CA LYS A 123 35.73 -43.12 -11.02
C LYS A 123 37.11 -43.58 -10.52
N ASN A 124 37.51 -44.79 -10.90
CA ASN A 124 38.87 -45.26 -10.70
C ASN A 124 39.81 -44.68 -11.79
N LYS A 125 41.09 -45.05 -11.72
CA LYS A 125 42.12 -44.58 -12.69
C LYS A 125 41.85 -45.04 -14.15
N THR A 126 41.01 -46.09 -14.32
CA THR A 126 40.61 -46.62 -15.63
C THR A 126 39.28 -46.04 -16.12
N GLY A 127 38.68 -45.08 -15.37
CA GLY A 127 37.43 -44.42 -15.75
C GLY A 127 36.18 -45.16 -15.38
N GLU A 128 36.27 -46.35 -14.74
CA GLU A 128 35.12 -47.12 -14.27
C GLU A 128 34.50 -46.48 -13.02
N ILE A 129 33.18 -46.51 -12.95
CA ILE A 129 32.43 -45.99 -11.79
C ILE A 129 32.58 -46.96 -10.61
N VAL A 130 33.26 -46.51 -9.56
CA VAL A 130 33.52 -47.32 -8.34
C VAL A 130 32.74 -46.87 -7.11
N GLY A 131 31.94 -45.84 -7.23
CA GLY A 131 31.14 -45.32 -6.14
C GLY A 131 30.32 -44.09 -6.47
N ILE A 132 29.54 -43.65 -5.50
CA ILE A 132 28.73 -42.44 -5.56
C ILE A 132 29.33 -41.40 -4.63
N GLN A 133 29.62 -40.21 -5.14
CA GLN A 133 29.96 -39.02 -4.33
C GLN A 133 28.75 -38.13 -4.20
N ILE A 134 27.98 -38.28 -3.11
CA ILE A 134 26.88 -37.38 -2.81
C ILE A 134 27.38 -36.35 -1.82
N ASN A 135 27.45 -35.10 -2.23
CA ASN A 135 27.74 -34.00 -1.32
C ASN A 135 26.59 -33.86 -0.30
N SER A 136 26.92 -33.94 0.99
CA SER A 136 25.94 -33.86 2.09
C SER A 136 25.10 -32.59 2.06
N LYS A 137 25.62 -31.49 1.50
CA LYS A 137 24.85 -30.24 1.28
C LYS A 137 23.72 -30.38 0.27
N VAL A 138 23.78 -31.36 -0.62
CA VAL A 138 22.74 -31.65 -1.61
C VAL A 138 21.66 -32.55 -1.01
N LYS A 139 22.05 -33.48 -0.15
CA LYS A 139 21.13 -34.43 0.48
C LYS A 139 20.04 -33.76 1.35
N ASN A 140 20.37 -32.68 2.03
CA ASN A 140 19.42 -31.94 2.88
C ASN A 140 18.51 -30.97 2.12
N LYS A 141 18.69 -30.81 0.81
CA LYS A 141 17.87 -29.95 -0.05
C LYS A 141 16.98 -30.71 -1.03
N LEU A 142 17.06 -32.04 -1.04
CA LEU A 142 16.28 -32.93 -1.91
C LEU A 142 14.81 -33.12 -1.47
N GLU A 143 14.36 -32.43 -0.43
CA GLU A 143 12.92 -32.39 -0.06
C GLU A 143 12.07 -31.48 -0.97
N ILE A 144 12.71 -30.74 -1.88
CA ILE A 144 12.02 -29.99 -2.92
C ILE A 144 11.84 -30.93 -4.12
N PRO A 145 10.65 -30.98 -4.75
CA PRO A 145 10.42 -31.79 -5.96
C PRO A 145 11.50 -31.49 -6.98
N SER A 146 12.30 -32.47 -7.26
CA SER A 146 13.59 -32.25 -7.87
C SER A 146 13.53 -32.43 -9.39
N PRO A 147 14.12 -31.53 -10.18
CA PRO A 147 14.30 -31.69 -11.61
C PRO A 147 15.44 -32.66 -11.97
N PHE A 148 15.75 -33.61 -11.10
CA PHE A 148 16.87 -34.52 -11.36
C PHE A 148 16.49 -35.67 -12.27
N VAL A 149 17.38 -36.02 -13.16
CA VAL A 149 17.30 -37.26 -13.96
C VAL A 149 17.80 -38.42 -13.13
N VAL A 150 17.05 -39.50 -13.12
CA VAL A 150 17.47 -40.74 -12.49
C VAL A 150 18.11 -41.63 -13.56
N LYS A 151 19.35 -42.01 -13.35
CA LYS A 151 20.05 -42.99 -14.19
C LYS A 151 20.45 -44.18 -13.35
N LYS A 152 20.12 -45.37 -13.84
CA LYS A 152 20.61 -46.65 -13.29
C LYS A 152 22.03 -46.87 -13.77
N VAL A 153 22.92 -47.17 -12.87
CA VAL A 153 24.33 -47.43 -13.15
C VAL A 153 24.76 -48.66 -12.42
N GLU A 154 25.46 -49.53 -13.13
CA GLU A 154 26.10 -50.71 -12.53
C GLU A 154 27.44 -50.32 -11.92
N ILE A 155 27.64 -50.63 -10.67
CA ILE A 155 28.87 -50.38 -9.92
C ILE A 155 29.51 -51.71 -9.53
N LYS A 156 30.76 -51.91 -9.92
CA LYS A 156 31.54 -53.09 -9.48
C LYS A 156 32.12 -52.85 -8.08
N ASP A 157 32.03 -53.85 -7.25
CA ASP A 157 32.60 -53.75 -5.89
C ASP A 157 34.13 -53.58 -5.97
N LYS A 158 34.68 -52.77 -5.03
CA LYS A 158 36.14 -52.47 -5.03
C LYS A 158 36.99 -53.64 -4.66
N LYS A 159 36.47 -54.60 -3.89
CA LYS A 159 37.22 -55.77 -3.42
C LYS A 159 36.97 -57.00 -4.28
N ASP A 160 35.76 -57.19 -4.76
CA ASP A 160 35.38 -58.30 -5.62
C ASP A 160 34.68 -57.78 -6.89
N LYS A 161 35.44 -57.78 -7.99
CA LYS A 161 34.98 -57.27 -9.29
C LYS A 161 33.89 -58.11 -9.95
N SER A 162 33.57 -59.26 -9.39
CA SER A 162 32.47 -60.13 -9.87
C SER A 162 31.11 -59.66 -9.36
N ILE A 163 31.09 -58.82 -8.28
CA ILE A 163 29.86 -58.31 -7.68
C ILE A 163 29.50 -56.99 -8.38
N VAL A 164 28.38 -57.01 -9.11
CA VAL A 164 27.81 -55.85 -9.75
C VAL A 164 26.56 -55.42 -8.97
N LYS A 165 26.53 -54.15 -8.52
CA LYS A 165 25.36 -53.55 -7.86
C LYS A 165 24.75 -52.47 -8.78
N GLU A 166 23.46 -52.59 -9.05
CA GLU A 166 22.70 -51.52 -9.71
C GLU A 166 22.38 -50.43 -8.71
N VAL A 167 22.76 -49.19 -9.02
CA VAL A 167 22.49 -48.04 -8.19
C VAL A 167 21.81 -46.95 -9.02
N GLN A 168 20.81 -46.32 -8.43
CA GLN A 168 20.13 -45.20 -9.04
C GLN A 168 20.85 -43.89 -8.67
N ILE A 169 21.30 -43.17 -9.66
CA ILE A 169 21.96 -41.88 -9.48
C ILE A 169 21.01 -40.79 -9.97
N GLN A 170 20.72 -39.85 -9.09
CA GLN A 170 20.01 -38.63 -9.43
C GLN A 170 21.02 -37.53 -9.75
N TYR A 171 20.92 -36.93 -10.90
CA TYR A 171 21.80 -35.81 -11.31
C TYR A 171 21.05 -34.80 -12.14
N GLN A 172 21.56 -33.57 -12.17
CA GLN A 172 21.06 -32.52 -13.03
C GLN A 172 21.85 -32.51 -14.35
N LYS A 173 21.14 -32.54 -15.48
CA LYS A 173 21.77 -32.49 -16.78
C LYS A 173 22.29 -31.07 -17.05
N LYS A 174 23.55 -30.93 -17.51
CA LYS A 174 24.08 -29.65 -17.93
C LYS A 174 23.30 -29.12 -19.12
N GLY A 175 22.84 -27.90 -19.04
CA GLY A 175 22.22 -27.15 -20.09
C GLY A 175 22.14 -25.67 -19.67
N GLU A 176 22.17 -24.76 -20.61
CA GLU A 176 21.95 -23.35 -20.30
C GLU A 176 20.50 -23.14 -19.88
N PRO A 177 20.26 -22.48 -18.72
CA PRO A 177 18.90 -22.18 -18.28
C PRO A 177 18.27 -21.17 -19.22
N LYS A 178 17.14 -21.53 -19.82
CA LYS A 178 16.31 -20.61 -20.60
C LYS A 178 15.31 -19.91 -19.68
N THR A 179 15.23 -18.60 -19.75
CA THR A 179 14.19 -17.86 -19.07
C THR A 179 12.88 -18.08 -19.83
N LEU A 180 11.97 -18.85 -19.30
CA LEU A 180 10.68 -19.15 -19.93
C LEU A 180 9.68 -18.03 -19.76
N LYS A 181 9.58 -17.47 -18.55
CA LYS A 181 8.67 -16.38 -18.24
C LYS A 181 9.35 -15.31 -17.41
N THR A 182 9.23 -14.08 -17.89
CA THR A 182 9.61 -12.89 -17.14
C THR A 182 8.57 -12.58 -16.05
N ASN A 183 8.92 -11.73 -15.10
CA ASN A 183 7.96 -11.28 -14.08
C ASN A 183 6.71 -10.61 -14.68
N ALA A 184 6.87 -9.89 -15.80
CA ALA A 184 5.74 -9.28 -16.51
C ALA A 184 4.81 -10.34 -17.14
N GLN A 185 5.38 -11.36 -17.76
CA GLN A 185 4.60 -12.46 -18.33
C GLN A 185 3.87 -13.28 -17.26
N LEU A 186 4.55 -13.58 -16.13
CA LEU A 186 3.92 -14.25 -14.97
C LEU A 186 2.77 -13.43 -14.42
N ARG A 187 2.96 -12.12 -14.28
CA ARG A 187 1.91 -11.22 -13.79
C ARG A 187 0.69 -11.23 -14.72
N ASN A 188 0.91 -11.07 -16.01
CA ASN A 188 -0.18 -11.04 -17.00
C ASN A 188 -0.97 -12.37 -17.00
N GLU A 189 -0.29 -13.50 -16.90
CA GLU A 189 -0.93 -14.80 -16.83
C GLU A 189 -1.77 -14.97 -15.56
N LEU A 190 -1.19 -14.67 -14.39
CA LEU A 190 -1.90 -14.80 -13.13
C LEU A 190 -3.05 -13.79 -12.99
N TYR A 191 -2.90 -12.59 -13.56
CA TYR A 191 -3.99 -11.60 -13.59
C TYR A 191 -5.18 -12.10 -14.40
N LYS A 192 -4.93 -12.80 -15.52
CA LYS A 192 -5.98 -13.32 -16.40
C LYS A 192 -6.62 -14.58 -15.84
N ASN A 193 -5.83 -15.52 -15.35
CA ASN A 193 -6.26 -16.89 -15.06
C ASN A 193 -6.45 -17.17 -13.57
N GLY A 194 -5.89 -16.31 -12.69
CA GLY A 194 -5.80 -16.62 -11.26
C GLY A 194 -4.88 -17.81 -10.98
N PHE A 195 -5.06 -18.41 -9.81
CA PHE A 195 -4.33 -19.62 -9.39
C PHE A 195 -5.10 -20.37 -8.31
N THR A 196 -4.70 -21.62 -8.06
CA THR A 196 -5.25 -22.44 -6.97
C THR A 196 -4.24 -22.58 -5.83
N CYS A 197 -4.72 -22.48 -4.60
CA CYS A 197 -3.93 -22.65 -3.39
C CYS A 197 -4.77 -23.37 -2.34
N ASN A 198 -4.28 -24.48 -1.80
CA ASN A 198 -5.01 -25.34 -0.86
C ASN A 198 -6.44 -25.68 -1.31
N GLY A 199 -6.63 -25.99 -2.59
CA GLY A 199 -7.93 -26.32 -3.18
C GLY A 199 -8.88 -25.13 -3.40
N VAL A 200 -8.45 -23.90 -3.06
CA VAL A 200 -9.24 -22.68 -3.26
C VAL A 200 -8.70 -21.92 -4.46
N LYS A 201 -9.58 -21.51 -5.36
CA LYS A 201 -9.23 -20.67 -6.51
C LYS A 201 -9.21 -19.20 -6.11
N TYR A 202 -8.16 -18.51 -6.57
CA TYR A 202 -7.94 -17.08 -6.33
C TYR A 202 -7.90 -16.34 -7.65
N CYS A 203 -8.52 -15.16 -7.69
CA CYS A 203 -8.44 -14.23 -8.79
C CYS A 203 -7.85 -12.88 -8.33
N ARG A 204 -7.40 -12.05 -9.28
CA ARG A 204 -6.85 -10.74 -8.98
C ARG A 204 -7.89 -9.88 -8.25
N MET A 205 -7.50 -9.38 -7.09
CA MET A 205 -8.25 -8.35 -6.39
C MET A 205 -7.93 -6.96 -7.00
N LYS A 206 -8.79 -5.98 -6.77
CA LYS A 206 -8.52 -4.57 -7.12
C LYS A 206 -7.17 -4.10 -6.55
N ARG A 207 -6.59 -3.10 -7.21
CA ARG A 207 -5.27 -2.58 -6.86
C ARG A 207 -5.26 -1.06 -6.88
N SER A 208 -5.02 -0.46 -5.72
CA SER A 208 -4.79 0.99 -5.63
C SER A 208 -3.40 1.36 -6.14
N THR A 209 -3.21 2.63 -6.55
CA THR A 209 -1.89 3.19 -6.89
C THR A 209 -0.89 3.07 -5.73
N GLY A 210 -1.35 3.25 -4.49
CA GLY A 210 -0.51 3.06 -3.29
C GLY A 210 -0.04 1.63 -3.14
N SER A 211 -0.93 0.64 -3.29
CA SER A 211 -0.57 -0.79 -3.29
C SER A 211 0.40 -1.14 -4.40
N ALA A 212 0.25 -0.53 -5.59
CA ALA A 212 1.16 -0.71 -6.70
C ALA A 212 2.58 -0.22 -6.38
N ARG A 213 2.72 0.96 -5.78
CA ARG A 213 4.03 1.54 -5.41
C ARG A 213 4.79 0.69 -4.41
N VAL A 214 4.11 0.06 -3.47
CA VAL A 214 4.74 -0.83 -2.47
C VAL A 214 4.83 -2.28 -2.93
N GLY A 215 4.50 -2.58 -4.20
CA GLY A 215 4.60 -3.92 -4.77
C GLY A 215 3.56 -4.92 -4.26
N LYS A 216 2.51 -4.48 -3.58
CA LYS A 216 1.39 -5.33 -3.17
C LYS A 216 0.54 -5.72 -4.40
N CYS A 217 0.35 -7.01 -4.58
CA CYS A 217 -0.49 -7.57 -5.63
C CYS A 217 -1.43 -8.60 -5.01
N LEU A 218 -2.61 -8.14 -4.61
CA LEU A 218 -3.56 -8.92 -3.85
C LEU A 218 -4.41 -9.80 -4.77
N PHE A 219 -4.58 -11.04 -4.35
CA PHE A 219 -5.50 -12.01 -4.91
C PHE A 219 -6.49 -12.43 -3.83
N ILE A 220 -7.73 -12.60 -4.22
CA ILE A 220 -8.83 -12.94 -3.32
C ILE A 220 -9.44 -14.28 -3.72
N ASN A 221 -9.96 -15.02 -2.74
CA ASN A 221 -10.81 -16.17 -3.00
C ASN A 221 -11.90 -15.79 -4.04
N GLU A 222 -11.87 -16.45 -5.19
CA GLU A 222 -12.72 -16.11 -6.35
C GLU A 222 -14.20 -16.03 -5.98
N SER A 223 -14.63 -16.83 -5.03
CA SER A 223 -16.03 -16.86 -4.58
C SER A 223 -16.49 -15.59 -3.88
N LEU A 224 -15.55 -14.76 -3.38
CA LEU A 224 -15.82 -13.49 -2.69
C LEU A 224 -15.60 -12.28 -3.62
N PHE A 225 -14.98 -12.48 -4.77
CA PHE A 225 -14.58 -11.37 -5.65
C PHE A 225 -15.77 -10.61 -6.23
N LYS A 226 -16.72 -11.31 -6.82
CA LYS A 226 -17.87 -10.65 -7.48
C LYS A 226 -18.73 -9.82 -6.51
N PRO A 227 -19.09 -10.31 -5.31
CA PRO A 227 -19.78 -9.49 -4.31
C PRO A 227 -18.96 -8.27 -3.87
N LEU A 228 -17.65 -8.44 -3.64
CA LEU A 228 -16.78 -7.33 -3.26
C LEU A 228 -16.66 -6.28 -4.39
N LEU A 229 -16.56 -6.72 -5.65
CA LEU A 229 -16.51 -5.81 -6.78
C LEU A 229 -17.82 -5.02 -6.91
N ASN A 230 -18.95 -5.69 -6.75
CA ASN A 230 -20.27 -5.05 -6.78
C ASN A 230 -20.39 -3.98 -5.66
N PHE A 231 -19.97 -4.30 -4.44
CA PHE A 231 -19.88 -3.32 -3.37
C PHE A 231 -18.99 -2.13 -3.77
N SER A 232 -17.75 -2.39 -4.16
CA SER A 232 -16.75 -1.33 -4.40
C SER A 232 -17.07 -0.44 -5.58
N SER A 233 -17.80 -0.95 -6.57
CA SER A 233 -18.30 -0.18 -7.70
C SER A 233 -19.58 0.61 -7.38
N GLY A 234 -20.19 0.39 -6.21
CA GLY A 234 -21.51 0.96 -5.91
C GLY A 234 -22.57 0.45 -6.88
N ALA A 235 -22.49 -0.84 -7.23
CA ALA A 235 -23.40 -1.52 -8.15
C ALA A 235 -23.48 -0.91 -9.57
N ILE A 236 -22.49 -0.10 -10.00
CA ILE A 236 -22.44 0.44 -11.36
C ILE A 236 -22.51 -0.71 -12.38
N ARG A 237 -23.39 -0.54 -13.37
CA ARG A 237 -23.54 -1.44 -14.51
C ARG A 237 -23.00 -0.75 -15.75
N LEU A 238 -21.89 -1.26 -16.27
CA LEU A 238 -21.34 -0.85 -17.55
C LEU A 238 -22.01 -1.67 -18.66
N ASN A 239 -22.49 -1.01 -19.72
CA ASN A 239 -23.10 -1.68 -20.86
C ASN A 239 -22.02 -2.07 -21.88
N PRO A 240 -22.22 -3.12 -22.66
CA PRO A 240 -21.38 -3.41 -23.81
C PRO A 240 -21.33 -2.22 -24.77
N GLY A 241 -20.13 -1.69 -25.03
CA GLY A 241 -19.93 -0.54 -25.89
C GLY A 241 -19.72 0.79 -25.16
N ASP A 242 -19.88 0.83 -23.82
CA ASP A 242 -19.52 2.02 -23.06
C ASP A 242 -18.01 2.24 -23.11
N GLU A 243 -17.59 3.42 -23.49
CA GLU A 243 -16.18 3.84 -23.44
C GLU A 243 -15.88 4.45 -22.07
N ILE A 244 -14.98 3.83 -21.33
CA ILE A 244 -14.54 4.31 -20.02
C ILE A 244 -13.02 4.38 -19.93
N ASP A 245 -12.50 5.31 -19.13
CA ASP A 245 -11.12 5.26 -18.67
C ASP A 245 -10.97 4.13 -17.63
N LEU A 246 -10.49 2.97 -18.10
CA LEU A 246 -10.31 1.78 -17.27
C LEU A 246 -9.33 2.00 -16.13
N ALA A 247 -8.27 2.82 -16.33
CA ALA A 247 -7.27 3.10 -15.30
C ALA A 247 -7.87 3.95 -14.18
N ALA A 248 -8.67 4.96 -14.54
CA ALA A 248 -9.41 5.78 -13.59
C ALA A 248 -10.45 4.93 -12.83
N TYR A 249 -11.21 4.11 -13.54
CA TYR A 249 -12.21 3.22 -12.94
C TYR A 249 -11.59 2.26 -11.92
N GLU A 250 -10.48 1.57 -12.28
CA GLU A 250 -9.74 0.71 -11.33
C GLU A 250 -9.24 1.50 -10.09
N GLY A 251 -8.79 2.73 -10.30
CA GLY A 251 -8.36 3.62 -9.21
C GLY A 251 -9.51 3.98 -8.25
N TYR A 252 -10.70 4.21 -8.80
CA TYR A 252 -11.86 4.64 -8.00
C TYR A 252 -12.54 3.49 -7.27
N ILE A 253 -12.69 2.30 -7.87
CA ILE A 253 -13.19 1.12 -7.17
C ILE A 253 -12.25 0.65 -6.05
N ALA A 254 -11.00 1.13 -6.03
CA ALA A 254 -10.04 0.83 -4.99
C ALA A 254 -10.09 1.82 -3.80
N LEU A 255 -10.94 2.85 -3.82
CA LEU A 255 -11.06 3.81 -2.71
C LEU A 255 -11.50 3.18 -1.39
N PRO A 256 -12.47 2.22 -1.35
CA PRO A 256 -12.83 1.52 -0.13
C PRO A 256 -11.73 0.62 0.46
N SER A 257 -10.66 0.33 -0.32
CA SER A 257 -9.46 -0.39 0.17
C SER A 257 -8.48 0.50 0.93
N SER A 258 -8.72 1.81 1.00
CA SER A 258 -7.87 2.73 1.76
C SER A 258 -7.86 2.34 3.23
N SER A 259 -6.68 2.36 3.86
CA SER A 259 -6.57 2.19 5.30
C SER A 259 -7.35 3.30 6.01
N ILE A 260 -8.18 2.93 6.95
CA ILE A 260 -8.98 3.85 7.77
C ILE A 260 -8.63 3.69 9.25
N ILE A 261 -8.80 4.75 10.00
CA ILE A 261 -8.62 4.75 11.46
C ILE A 261 -9.96 4.55 12.17
N ASP A 262 -11.07 4.93 11.51
CA ASP A 262 -12.40 4.86 12.07
C ASP A 262 -13.48 4.91 10.98
N THR A 263 -14.74 4.82 11.36
CA THR A 263 -15.90 4.98 10.50
C THR A 263 -16.88 6.01 11.05
N MET A 264 -17.50 6.77 10.15
CA MET A 264 -18.43 7.85 10.49
C MET A 264 -19.75 7.66 9.74
N PRO A 265 -20.91 7.62 10.41
CA PRO A 265 -22.21 7.48 9.75
C PRO A 265 -22.61 8.81 9.08
N ILE A 266 -22.86 8.78 7.78
CA ILE A 266 -23.39 9.90 7.00
C ILE A 266 -24.49 9.35 6.10
N LYS A 267 -25.68 9.95 6.20
CA LYS A 267 -26.86 9.50 5.47
C LYS A 267 -27.05 10.31 4.17
N PRO A 268 -27.79 9.79 3.17
CA PRO A 268 -28.09 10.51 1.94
C PRO A 268 -28.70 11.90 2.16
N GLU A 269 -29.60 12.04 3.14
CA GLU A 269 -30.23 13.32 3.50
C GLU A 269 -29.25 14.34 4.12
N ASN A 270 -28.09 13.90 4.58
CA ASN A 270 -27.09 14.83 5.11
C ASN A 270 -26.30 15.55 4.00
N ILE A 271 -26.44 15.14 2.74
CA ILE A 271 -25.53 15.56 1.68
C ILE A 271 -26.22 16.58 0.77
N LEU A 272 -25.56 17.72 0.57
CA LEU A 272 -25.87 18.72 -0.43
C LEU A 272 -24.78 18.71 -1.50
N LEU A 273 -25.13 18.40 -2.74
CA LEU A 273 -24.27 18.51 -3.90
C LEU A 273 -24.44 19.88 -4.54
N ILE A 274 -23.39 20.67 -4.56
CA ILE A 274 -23.34 21.96 -5.26
C ILE A 274 -22.46 21.87 -6.49
N ASP A 275 -22.65 22.77 -7.45
CA ASP A 275 -21.77 22.85 -8.62
C ASP A 275 -20.39 23.35 -8.22
N ASP A 276 -19.36 22.76 -8.83
CA ASP A 276 -18.00 23.26 -8.74
C ASP A 276 -17.85 24.60 -9.45
N TYR A 277 -16.79 25.33 -9.16
CA TYR A 277 -16.45 26.57 -9.84
C TYR A 277 -15.07 26.46 -10.48
N ASP A 278 -15.02 26.76 -11.78
CA ASP A 278 -13.80 26.78 -12.55
C ASP A 278 -13.28 28.21 -12.71
N SER A 279 -12.10 28.46 -12.16
CA SER A 279 -11.35 29.69 -12.44
C SER A 279 -10.57 29.51 -13.73
N VAL A 280 -10.85 30.38 -14.69
CA VAL A 280 -10.25 30.35 -16.04
C VAL A 280 -9.40 31.61 -16.24
N PHE A 281 -8.11 31.43 -16.56
CA PHE A 281 -7.17 32.51 -16.81
C PHE A 281 -6.10 32.09 -17.82
N ASN A 282 -5.38 33.05 -18.38
CA ASN A 282 -4.26 32.81 -19.28
C ASN A 282 -2.95 32.98 -18.53
N GLU A 283 -2.02 32.04 -18.74
CA GLU A 283 -0.71 32.03 -18.09
C GLU A 283 0.35 31.47 -19.04
N ASP A 284 1.57 31.95 -18.91
CA ASP A 284 2.72 31.41 -19.62
C ASP A 284 3.19 30.12 -18.95
N VAL A 285 3.08 29.01 -19.67
CA VAL A 285 3.39 27.69 -19.15
C VAL A 285 4.52 27.06 -19.96
N ILE A 286 5.27 26.19 -19.30
CA ILE A 286 6.27 25.35 -19.97
C ILE A 286 5.59 24.05 -20.40
N GLU A 287 5.34 23.90 -21.68
CA GLU A 287 4.77 22.69 -22.27
C GLU A 287 5.90 21.78 -22.73
N THR A 288 5.85 20.50 -22.31
CA THR A 288 6.76 19.47 -22.81
C THR A 288 6.03 18.57 -23.80
N HIS A 289 6.52 18.49 -25.01
CA HIS A 289 5.95 17.68 -26.08
C HIS A 289 7.02 16.79 -26.73
N ASP A 290 6.59 15.69 -27.35
CA ASP A 290 7.46 14.80 -28.11
C ASP A 290 7.59 15.33 -29.55
N GLU A 291 8.81 15.60 -29.97
CA GLU A 291 9.14 15.95 -31.34
C GLU A 291 10.23 15.02 -31.86
N ASN A 292 9.87 14.12 -32.77
CA ASN A 292 10.78 13.13 -33.36
C ASN A 292 11.47 12.22 -32.32
N ASN A 293 10.76 11.72 -31.34
CA ASN A 293 11.25 10.93 -30.20
C ASN A 293 12.21 11.71 -29.25
N TRP A 294 12.18 13.03 -29.28
CA TRP A 294 12.89 13.88 -28.34
C TRP A 294 11.88 14.75 -27.58
N LEU A 295 12.04 14.83 -26.27
CA LEU A 295 11.22 15.73 -25.46
C LEU A 295 11.76 17.15 -25.65
N LYS A 296 10.92 18.02 -26.17
CA LYS A 296 11.15 19.48 -26.22
C LYS A 296 10.28 20.20 -25.22
N THR A 297 10.81 21.25 -24.63
CA THR A 297 10.06 22.19 -23.79
C THR A 297 9.97 23.52 -24.49
N THR A 298 8.76 24.05 -24.57
CA THR A 298 8.49 25.39 -25.13
C THR A 298 7.67 26.19 -24.15
N GLU A 299 7.95 27.47 -24.05
CA GLU A 299 7.11 28.42 -23.32
C GLU A 299 5.93 28.80 -24.22
N LYS A 300 4.72 28.73 -23.68
CA LYS A 300 3.48 28.99 -24.44
C LYS A 300 2.42 29.56 -23.53
N ASN A 301 1.77 30.64 -24.00
CA ASN A 301 0.60 31.17 -23.32
C ASN A 301 -0.59 30.20 -23.52
N CYS A 302 -1.11 29.69 -22.43
CA CYS A 302 -2.21 28.74 -22.43
C CYS A 302 -3.34 29.21 -21.51
N THR A 303 -4.57 28.84 -21.90
CA THR A 303 -5.71 29.00 -20.99
C THR A 303 -5.66 27.89 -19.96
N ILE A 304 -5.60 28.26 -18.70
CA ILE A 304 -5.59 27.36 -17.55
C ILE A 304 -6.97 27.35 -16.92
N THR A 305 -7.46 26.19 -16.60
CA THR A 305 -8.70 25.99 -15.85
C THR A 305 -8.40 25.28 -14.55
N ASN A 306 -8.69 25.95 -13.44
CA ASN A 306 -8.55 25.39 -12.09
C ASN A 306 -9.91 25.24 -11.44
N THR A 307 -10.30 24.02 -11.11
CA THR A 307 -11.49 23.75 -10.30
C THR A 307 -11.17 24.09 -8.85
N ILE A 308 -11.86 25.08 -8.28
CA ILE A 308 -11.49 25.71 -7.01
C ILE A 308 -11.68 24.75 -5.83
N TRP A 309 -12.74 23.93 -5.85
CA TRP A 309 -13.09 23.03 -4.73
C TRP A 309 -12.81 21.55 -5.04
N ASP A 310 -11.86 21.24 -5.94
CA ASP A 310 -11.53 19.85 -6.28
C ASP A 310 -11.13 19.03 -5.05
N GLY A 311 -11.95 18.02 -4.75
CA GLY A 311 -11.74 17.12 -3.61
C GLY A 311 -11.94 17.76 -2.23
N GLN A 312 -12.58 18.92 -2.16
CA GLN A 312 -12.97 19.62 -0.94
C GLN A 312 -14.45 19.41 -0.64
N SER A 313 -14.77 19.32 0.65
CA SER A 313 -16.14 19.37 1.17
C SER A 313 -16.16 20.16 2.47
N LEU A 314 -17.29 20.74 2.81
CA LEU A 314 -17.54 21.32 4.12
C LEU A 314 -18.44 20.37 4.91
N MET A 315 -18.12 20.13 6.17
CA MET A 315 -18.87 19.23 7.01
C MET A 315 -19.21 19.88 8.34
N ASP A 316 -20.47 19.80 8.70
CA ASP A 316 -20.98 20.39 9.92
C ASP A 316 -20.34 19.78 11.16
N ILE A 317 -20.01 20.63 12.13
CA ILE A 317 -19.33 20.22 13.38
C ILE A 317 -20.07 19.09 14.09
N SER A 318 -21.40 19.01 13.97
CA SER A 318 -22.21 17.94 14.56
C SER A 318 -21.94 16.54 13.97
N LEU A 319 -21.40 16.45 12.73
CA LEU A 319 -20.98 15.19 12.12
C LEU A 319 -19.56 14.79 12.50
N PHE A 320 -18.72 15.74 12.93
CA PHE A 320 -17.35 15.42 13.32
C PHE A 320 -17.29 14.52 14.57
N GLY A 321 -18.27 14.59 15.47
CA GLY A 321 -18.30 13.77 16.67
C GLY A 321 -17.00 13.88 17.47
N ASP A 322 -16.33 12.76 17.68
CA ASP A 322 -15.04 12.69 18.40
C ASP A 322 -13.91 13.43 17.70
N TYR A 323 -14.10 13.85 16.45
CA TYR A 323 -13.15 14.63 15.65
C TYR A 323 -13.42 16.13 15.67
N SER A 324 -14.34 16.63 16.49
CA SER A 324 -14.77 18.05 16.50
C SER A 324 -13.65 19.05 16.80
N GLU A 325 -12.60 18.63 17.49
CA GLU A 325 -11.41 19.45 17.78
C GLU A 325 -10.46 19.60 16.59
N TYR A 326 -10.68 18.83 15.50
CA TYR A 326 -9.84 18.88 14.33
C TYR A 326 -10.44 19.76 13.24
N GLY A 327 -9.57 20.41 12.45
CA GLY A 327 -9.97 21.26 11.34
C GLY A 327 -10.42 20.49 10.11
N MET A 328 -9.97 19.21 9.94
CA MET A 328 -10.35 18.40 8.80
C MET A 328 -10.26 16.91 9.05
N VAL A 329 -11.06 16.14 8.29
CA VAL A 329 -10.97 14.69 8.14
C VAL A 329 -10.95 14.30 6.66
N LEU A 330 -10.16 13.28 6.32
CA LEU A 330 -10.21 12.68 4.99
C LEU A 330 -11.20 11.52 4.98
N LEU A 331 -12.26 11.64 4.19
CA LEU A 331 -13.29 10.62 4.07
C LEU A 331 -13.17 9.80 2.79
N ARG A 332 -13.57 8.54 2.91
CA ARG A 332 -13.74 7.59 1.79
C ARG A 332 -15.09 6.89 1.89
N ASN A 333 -15.69 6.70 0.74
CA ASN A 333 -16.86 5.83 0.55
C ASN A 333 -16.77 5.24 -0.86
N LEU A 334 -17.86 4.68 -1.39
CA LEU A 334 -17.94 4.14 -2.74
C LEU A 334 -17.67 5.24 -3.79
N MET A 335 -16.49 5.21 -4.39
CA MET A 335 -16.00 6.23 -5.32
C MET A 335 -16.09 7.68 -4.82
N PHE A 336 -16.22 7.88 -3.50
CA PHE A 336 -16.13 9.18 -2.85
C PHE A 336 -14.77 9.37 -2.21
N LYS A 337 -14.19 10.52 -2.46
CA LYS A 337 -12.88 10.91 -1.93
C LYS A 337 -12.87 12.41 -1.69
N SER A 338 -12.92 12.81 -0.43
CA SER A 338 -12.89 14.22 -0.08
C SER A 338 -12.07 14.51 1.17
N CYS A 339 -11.53 15.71 1.22
CA CYS A 339 -11.07 16.38 2.43
C CYS A 339 -12.23 17.20 2.97
N CYS A 340 -12.80 16.79 4.09
CA CYS A 340 -13.95 17.43 4.70
C CYS A 340 -13.47 18.37 5.81
N PHE A 341 -13.70 19.67 5.62
CA PHE A 341 -13.30 20.71 6.55
C PHE A 341 -14.43 21.00 7.55
N ASN A 342 -14.03 21.16 8.80
CA ASN A 342 -14.93 21.46 9.91
C ASN A 342 -15.54 22.85 9.72
N CYS A 343 -16.87 22.92 9.74
CA CYS A 343 -17.62 24.13 9.49
C CYS A 343 -18.94 24.11 10.29
N ASN A 344 -19.42 25.26 10.74
CA ASN A 344 -20.74 25.36 11.36
C ASN A 344 -21.79 25.72 10.29
N ILE A 345 -22.17 24.74 9.47
CA ILE A 345 -23.08 24.91 8.33
C ILE A 345 -24.46 25.38 8.83
N GLN A 346 -24.95 24.82 9.92
CA GLN A 346 -26.27 25.16 10.44
C GLN A 346 -26.31 26.60 10.98
N GLN A 347 -25.23 27.08 11.57
CA GLN A 347 -25.14 28.50 11.98
C GLN A 347 -25.09 29.43 10.77
N TRP A 348 -24.33 29.05 9.72
CA TRP A 348 -24.30 29.79 8.47
C TRP A 348 -25.69 29.94 7.84
N PHE A 349 -26.47 28.88 7.79
CA PHE A 349 -27.84 28.94 7.28
C PHE A 349 -28.73 29.89 8.10
N LYS A 350 -28.66 29.84 9.43
CA LYS A 350 -29.37 30.74 10.32
C LYS A 350 -29.00 32.21 10.09
N ASP A 351 -27.71 32.50 10.01
CA ASP A 351 -27.17 33.87 9.82
C ASP A 351 -27.58 34.45 8.48
N ASN A 352 -27.87 33.60 7.48
CA ASN A 352 -28.31 33.97 6.15
C ASN A 352 -29.84 33.85 5.94
N ASN A 353 -30.62 33.57 7.01
CA ASN A 353 -32.06 33.36 6.98
C ASN A 353 -32.50 32.24 6.01
N ILE A 354 -31.69 31.18 5.90
CA ILE A 354 -32.02 29.97 5.15
C ILE A 354 -32.77 29.02 6.09
N THR A 355 -34.05 28.86 5.84
CA THR A 355 -34.95 28.07 6.70
C THR A 355 -35.64 26.95 5.94
N ASP A 356 -35.53 26.93 4.63
CA ASP A 356 -36.18 25.95 3.77
C ASP A 356 -35.22 25.41 2.70
N ILE A 357 -35.37 24.13 2.37
CA ILE A 357 -34.54 23.42 1.38
C ILE A 357 -34.61 24.09 0.00
N SER A 358 -35.73 24.70 -0.38
CA SER A 358 -35.87 25.36 -1.68
C SER A 358 -34.98 26.60 -1.85
N GLN A 359 -34.41 27.11 -0.75
CA GLN A 359 -33.46 28.22 -0.76
C GLN A 359 -32.02 27.78 -1.05
N LEU A 360 -31.77 26.46 -1.09
CA LEU A 360 -30.45 25.91 -1.38
C LEU A 360 -30.19 25.86 -2.88
N ASN A 361 -28.95 26.16 -3.26
CA ASN A 361 -28.46 26.05 -4.62
C ASN A 361 -27.69 24.74 -4.79
N GLY A 362 -28.40 23.65 -5.05
CA GLY A 362 -27.80 22.33 -5.20
C GLY A 362 -28.81 21.20 -5.18
N LYS A 363 -28.30 19.96 -5.16
CA LYS A 363 -29.14 18.75 -5.11
C LYS A 363 -28.99 18.09 -3.75
N THR A 364 -30.11 17.75 -3.13
CA THR A 364 -30.14 17.04 -1.83
C THR A 364 -31.38 16.16 -1.72
N ARG A 365 -31.33 15.14 -0.89
CA ARG A 365 -32.51 14.35 -0.44
C ARG A 365 -33.00 14.78 0.94
N ALA A 366 -32.40 15.82 1.52
CA ALA A 366 -32.90 16.39 2.77
C ALA A 366 -34.34 16.90 2.59
N THR A 367 -35.16 16.72 3.61
CA THR A 367 -36.52 17.29 3.69
C THR A 367 -36.56 18.46 4.65
N LYS A 368 -35.55 18.63 5.49
CA LYS A 368 -35.37 19.71 6.45
C LYS A 368 -33.98 20.29 6.34
N ILE A 369 -33.87 21.58 6.59
CA ILE A 369 -32.59 22.28 6.48
C ILE A 369 -31.58 21.76 7.49
N GLU A 370 -32.03 21.32 8.67
CA GLU A 370 -31.21 20.78 9.75
C GLU A 370 -30.53 19.45 9.39
N ASP A 371 -31.07 18.73 8.40
CA ASP A 371 -30.49 17.47 7.94
C ASP A 371 -29.23 17.69 7.07
N VAL A 372 -29.10 18.86 6.43
CA VAL A 372 -27.96 19.18 5.55
C VAL A 372 -26.72 19.46 6.38
N LYS A 373 -25.75 18.53 6.32
CA LYS A 373 -24.55 18.55 7.18
C LYS A 373 -23.25 18.32 6.42
N LEU A 374 -23.30 17.99 5.13
CA LEU A 374 -22.15 17.81 4.27
C LEU A 374 -22.41 18.51 2.92
N ILE A 375 -21.64 19.54 2.63
CA ILE A 375 -21.66 20.24 1.34
C ILE A 375 -20.48 19.72 0.52
N THR A 376 -20.73 19.23 -0.68
CA THR A 376 -19.71 18.61 -1.55
C THR A 376 -19.92 18.97 -3.02
N THR A 377 -18.92 18.67 -3.85
CA THR A 377 -18.95 18.94 -5.29
C THR A 377 -18.82 17.65 -6.11
N PRO A 378 -19.15 17.67 -7.41
CA PRO A 378 -19.00 16.52 -8.30
C PRO A 378 -17.57 15.94 -8.30
N ASN A 379 -16.55 16.79 -8.12
CA ASN A 379 -15.16 16.34 -8.10
C ASN A 379 -14.82 15.43 -6.91
N SER A 380 -15.53 15.54 -5.82
CA SER A 380 -15.40 14.61 -4.69
C SER A 380 -16.07 13.26 -4.93
N ILE A 381 -17.10 13.21 -5.79
CA ILE A 381 -17.91 12.04 -6.08
C ILE A 381 -17.52 11.45 -7.43
N LYS A 382 -16.46 10.65 -7.46
CA LYS A 382 -15.94 10.07 -8.71
C LYS A 382 -16.91 9.09 -9.39
N TYR A 383 -17.94 8.66 -8.66
CA TYR A 383 -19.06 7.87 -9.15
C TYR A 383 -19.81 8.54 -10.30
N LEU A 384 -19.93 9.87 -10.26
CA LEU A 384 -20.65 10.66 -11.28
C LEU A 384 -20.00 10.63 -12.68
N LYS A 385 -18.78 10.10 -12.78
CA LYS A 385 -18.14 9.84 -14.08
C LYS A 385 -18.70 8.61 -14.81
N PHE A 386 -19.46 7.77 -14.12
CA PHE A 386 -19.92 6.47 -14.62
C PHE A 386 -21.42 6.25 -14.42
N SER A 387 -22.06 7.04 -13.57
CA SER A 387 -23.46 6.89 -13.21
C SER A 387 -24.05 8.20 -12.67
N THR A 388 -25.24 8.16 -12.10
CA THR A 388 -26.01 9.32 -11.67
C THR A 388 -25.87 9.60 -10.16
N TRP A 389 -26.27 10.81 -9.76
CA TRP A 389 -26.34 11.23 -8.37
C TRP A 389 -27.30 10.34 -7.54
N ASP A 390 -28.48 10.04 -8.09
CA ASP A 390 -29.50 9.26 -7.40
C ASP A 390 -29.04 7.82 -7.19
N GLU A 391 -28.43 7.21 -8.21
CA GLU A 391 -27.87 5.86 -8.09
C GLU A 391 -26.72 5.81 -7.07
N TRP A 392 -25.89 6.87 -6.97
CA TRP A 392 -24.86 6.92 -5.96
C TRP A 392 -25.45 6.94 -4.55
N LEU A 393 -26.47 7.77 -4.30
CA LEU A 393 -27.14 7.86 -3.00
C LEU A 393 -27.85 6.55 -2.63
N ASP A 394 -28.49 5.87 -3.61
CA ASP A 394 -29.17 4.59 -3.39
C ASP A 394 -28.22 3.46 -3.00
N ASN A 395 -26.96 3.53 -3.47
CA ASN A 395 -25.93 2.56 -3.17
C ASN A 395 -24.93 3.03 -2.11
N LEU A 396 -25.14 4.20 -1.51
CA LEU A 396 -24.23 4.78 -0.54
C LEU A 396 -24.02 3.84 0.64
N TYR A 397 -22.75 3.56 0.96
CA TYR A 397 -22.45 2.79 2.18
C TYR A 397 -22.72 3.65 3.41
N PRO A 398 -23.45 3.13 4.41
CA PRO A 398 -23.92 3.95 5.54
C PRO A 398 -22.79 4.59 6.36
N ASN A 399 -21.61 3.96 6.36
CA ASN A 399 -20.45 4.43 7.11
C ASN A 399 -19.36 4.90 6.16
N PHE A 400 -18.94 6.14 6.30
CA PHE A 400 -17.75 6.65 5.63
C PHE A 400 -16.49 6.27 6.41
N GLY A 401 -15.45 5.84 5.71
CA GLY A 401 -14.16 5.55 6.33
C GLY A 401 -13.36 6.82 6.57
N VAL A 402 -12.96 7.06 7.80
CA VAL A 402 -12.03 8.13 8.18
C VAL A 402 -10.60 7.65 7.94
N VAL A 403 -9.92 8.22 6.96
CA VAL A 403 -8.54 7.82 6.61
C VAL A 403 -7.54 8.47 7.54
N LYS A 404 -7.72 9.75 7.80
CA LYS A 404 -6.92 10.55 8.73
C LYS A 404 -7.63 11.85 9.07
N HIS A 405 -7.20 12.48 10.13
CA HIS A 405 -7.48 13.87 10.49
C HIS A 405 -6.20 14.71 10.39
N ASP A 406 -6.29 16.00 10.57
CA ASP A 406 -5.12 16.86 10.72
C ASP A 406 -4.34 16.48 11.99
N LYS A 407 -3.04 16.62 11.90
CA LYS A 407 -2.11 16.36 13.00
C LYS A 407 -1.17 17.54 13.15
N LYS A 408 -0.70 17.75 14.36
CA LYS A 408 0.44 18.66 14.56
C LYS A 408 1.61 18.15 13.72
N THR A 409 2.12 19.00 12.84
CA THR A 409 3.16 18.65 11.87
C THR A 409 4.52 19.27 12.21
N HIS A 410 4.57 20.06 13.28
CA HIS A 410 5.78 20.72 13.73
C HIS A 410 6.62 19.79 14.62
N PHE A 411 7.92 19.86 14.40
CA PHE A 411 8.93 19.17 15.17
C PHE A 411 9.75 20.15 15.97
N PHE A 412 10.42 19.68 17.01
CA PHE A 412 11.35 20.48 17.79
C PHE A 412 10.76 21.79 18.30
N GLU A 413 9.75 21.67 19.17
CA GLU A 413 9.02 22.78 19.81
C GLU A 413 8.22 23.66 18.83
N GLY A 414 7.74 23.08 17.75
CA GLY A 414 6.91 23.77 16.76
C GLY A 414 7.66 24.67 15.80
N ARG A 415 8.98 24.54 15.68
CA ARG A 415 9.82 25.38 14.82
C ARG A 415 10.07 24.79 13.45
N LEU A 416 10.20 23.47 13.35
CA LEU A 416 10.60 22.78 12.13
C LEU A 416 9.46 21.95 11.56
N VAL A 417 9.41 21.87 10.24
CA VAL A 417 8.60 20.92 9.48
C VAL A 417 9.50 20.08 8.60
N GLN A 418 9.04 18.89 8.24
CA GLN A 418 9.78 18.03 7.33
C GLN A 418 9.30 18.24 5.89
N THR A 419 10.23 18.53 4.98
CA THR A 419 9.91 18.68 3.55
C THR A 419 9.42 17.36 2.95
N HIS A 420 8.80 17.44 1.78
CA HIS A 420 8.36 16.30 0.99
C HIS A 420 9.05 16.31 -0.37
N TYR A 421 9.37 15.13 -0.91
CA TYR A 421 10.10 15.01 -2.19
C TYR A 421 9.41 15.71 -3.36
N GLN A 422 8.08 15.80 -3.37
CA GLN A 422 7.33 16.50 -4.43
C GLN A 422 7.64 18.00 -4.44
N LEU A 423 7.72 18.62 -3.26
CA LEU A 423 8.13 20.02 -3.13
C LEU A 423 9.55 20.21 -3.68
N LEU A 424 10.49 19.39 -3.23
CA LEU A 424 11.89 19.51 -3.64
C LEU A 424 12.09 19.26 -5.14
N ASN A 425 11.30 18.37 -5.74
CA ASN A 425 11.37 18.11 -7.18
C ASN A 425 10.87 19.28 -8.04
N THR A 426 10.10 20.22 -7.48
CA THR A 426 9.63 21.42 -8.20
C THR A 426 10.58 22.59 -8.07
N LEU A 427 11.55 22.52 -7.16
CA LEU A 427 12.54 23.56 -6.98
C LEU A 427 13.69 23.39 -7.98
N GLN A 428 14.02 24.49 -8.65
CA GLN A 428 15.19 24.58 -9.54
C GLN A 428 16.36 25.13 -8.74
N MET A 429 17.10 24.24 -8.08
CA MET A 429 18.27 24.61 -7.28
C MET A 429 19.56 24.24 -7.97
N SER A 430 20.53 25.14 -7.97
CA SER A 430 21.91 24.85 -8.30
C SER A 430 22.56 23.92 -7.27
N LYS A 431 23.71 23.36 -7.61
CA LYS A 431 24.46 22.51 -6.68
C LYS A 431 24.84 23.23 -5.38
N ASP A 432 25.16 24.51 -5.46
CA ASP A 432 25.59 25.29 -4.31
C ASP A 432 24.41 25.61 -3.40
N GLU A 433 23.26 25.97 -3.95
CA GLU A 433 22.02 26.14 -3.19
C GLU A 433 21.56 24.83 -2.52
N VAL A 434 21.72 23.68 -3.17
CA VAL A 434 21.45 22.37 -2.53
C VAL A 434 22.40 22.11 -1.38
N ASN A 435 23.69 22.45 -1.50
CA ASN A 435 24.66 22.27 -0.43
C ASN A 435 24.32 23.19 0.76
N GLU A 436 23.97 24.44 0.50
CA GLU A 436 23.52 25.38 1.54
C GLU A 436 22.25 24.88 2.21
N PHE A 437 21.24 24.48 1.44
CA PHE A 437 19.98 23.92 1.94
C PHE A 437 20.16 22.70 2.85
N LEU A 438 21.15 21.85 2.57
CA LEU A 438 21.43 20.65 3.33
C LEU A 438 22.43 20.86 4.48
N SER A 439 23.07 22.02 4.61
CA SER A 439 24.14 22.25 5.60
C SER A 439 23.71 21.93 7.02
N ASP A 440 22.59 22.50 7.47
CA ASP A 440 22.07 22.28 8.83
C ASP A 440 21.71 20.81 9.08
N ALA A 441 21.16 20.14 8.08
CA ALA A 441 20.82 18.71 8.18
C ALA A 441 22.06 17.82 8.27
N LEU A 442 23.15 18.19 7.59
CA LEU A 442 24.42 17.48 7.66
C LEU A 442 25.16 17.73 8.99
N ASP A 443 25.12 18.95 9.48
CA ASP A 443 25.65 19.32 10.79
C ASP A 443 24.90 18.60 11.91
N PHE A 444 23.58 18.53 11.81
CA PHE A 444 22.78 17.73 12.74
C PHE A 444 23.12 16.24 12.70
N ALA A 445 23.42 15.69 11.53
CA ALA A 445 23.89 14.29 11.42
C ALA A 445 25.24 14.08 12.13
N GLN A 446 26.14 15.08 12.12
CA GLN A 446 27.38 15.03 12.87
C GLN A 446 27.14 15.11 14.38
N LEU A 447 26.20 15.95 14.82
CA LEU A 447 25.78 16.02 16.22
C LEU A 447 25.20 14.67 16.70
N LEU A 448 24.31 14.05 15.91
CA LEU A 448 23.79 12.71 16.20
C LEU A 448 24.90 11.67 16.31
N ARG A 449 25.93 11.75 15.47
CA ARG A 449 27.06 10.83 15.50
C ARG A 449 27.89 10.95 16.77
N ASN A 450 28.11 12.18 17.23
CA ASN A 450 29.13 12.50 18.23
C ASN A 450 28.56 12.76 19.64
N ASN A 451 27.25 12.99 19.75
CA ASN A 451 26.61 13.37 21.01
C ASN A 451 25.44 12.44 21.36
N PRO A 452 25.60 11.54 22.37
CA PRO A 452 24.54 10.65 22.80
C PRO A 452 23.27 11.38 23.30
N GLU A 453 23.40 12.55 23.92
CA GLU A 453 22.24 13.31 24.39
C GLU A 453 21.37 13.81 23.23
N VAL A 454 22.00 14.20 22.13
CA VAL A 454 21.29 14.56 20.90
C VAL A 454 20.55 13.33 20.34
N VAL A 455 21.15 12.14 20.40
CA VAL A 455 20.48 10.90 20.01
C VAL A 455 19.27 10.63 20.90
N ARG A 456 19.45 10.75 22.23
CA ARG A 456 18.36 10.56 23.20
C ARG A 456 17.18 11.49 22.93
N TYR A 457 17.45 12.77 22.72
CA TYR A 457 16.45 13.76 22.36
C TYR A 457 15.75 13.41 21.03
N TYR A 458 16.51 13.12 19.98
CA TYR A 458 16.00 12.84 18.65
C TYR A 458 15.06 11.63 18.57
N ILE A 459 15.38 10.54 19.27
CA ILE A 459 14.56 9.32 19.21
C ILE A 459 13.27 9.41 20.02
N LYS A 460 13.15 10.35 20.95
CA LYS A 460 12.00 10.49 21.85
C LYS A 460 11.18 11.76 21.63
N TYR A 461 11.71 12.71 20.88
CA TYR A 461 11.08 14.01 20.71
C TYR A 461 9.59 13.97 20.30
N PRO A 462 9.12 13.06 19.43
CA PRO A 462 7.70 13.01 19.06
C PRO A 462 6.74 12.66 20.22
N ASP A 463 7.27 12.04 21.28
CA ASP A 463 6.48 11.43 22.37
C ASP A 463 6.73 12.08 23.74
N ILE A 464 7.41 13.24 23.78
CA ILE A 464 7.68 13.94 25.05
C ILE A 464 6.42 14.70 25.51
N ASP A 465 5.39 13.97 25.90
CA ASP A 465 4.41 14.45 26.86
C ASP A 465 4.65 13.76 28.21
N GLU A 466 5.19 14.52 29.14
CA GLU A 466 5.16 14.50 30.61
C GLU A 466 5.15 13.17 31.39
N LEU A 467 5.37 12.00 30.81
CA LEU A 467 5.32 10.74 31.53
C LEU A 467 6.74 10.21 31.88
N ASP A 468 6.88 9.69 33.08
CA ASP A 468 8.08 9.00 33.56
C ASP A 468 8.57 7.98 32.51
N PRO A 469 9.81 8.11 31.97
CA PRO A 469 10.34 7.20 30.97
C PRO A 469 10.28 5.72 31.35
N LEU A 470 10.30 5.41 32.65
CA LEU A 470 10.30 4.04 33.16
C LEU A 470 8.88 3.42 33.20
N SER A 471 7.83 4.22 33.08
CA SER A 471 6.44 3.75 33.12
C SER A 471 5.86 3.46 31.73
N GLN A 472 6.55 3.81 30.65
CA GLN A 472 6.05 3.60 29.28
C GLN A 472 6.32 2.18 28.77
N PRO A 473 5.39 1.54 28.07
CA PRO A 473 5.62 0.24 27.48
C PRO A 473 6.71 0.34 26.39
N MET A 474 7.69 -0.56 26.44
CA MET A 474 8.77 -0.66 25.46
C MET A 474 8.26 -1.30 24.16
N ASN A 475 7.64 -0.49 23.30
CA ASN A 475 7.01 -0.96 22.06
C ASN A 475 7.95 -0.91 20.84
N SER A 476 9.04 -0.17 20.94
CA SER A 476 9.99 0.01 19.84
C SER A 476 11.46 -0.14 20.28
N LYS A 477 12.35 -0.34 19.29
CA LYS A 477 13.80 -0.33 19.51
C LYS A 477 14.28 1.02 20.08
N ASN A 478 13.63 2.11 19.69
CA ASN A 478 13.91 3.46 20.19
C ASN A 478 13.61 3.58 21.68
N ASP A 479 12.47 3.04 22.14
CA ASP A 479 12.08 3.07 23.56
C ASP A 479 13.09 2.30 24.42
N VAL A 480 13.52 1.13 23.95
CA VAL A 480 14.54 0.33 24.63
C VAL A 480 15.85 1.12 24.77
N VAL A 481 16.31 1.73 23.68
CA VAL A 481 17.56 2.50 23.69
C VAL A 481 17.44 3.73 24.58
N TYR A 482 16.33 4.47 24.49
CA TYR A 482 16.06 5.64 25.33
C TYR A 482 16.11 5.29 26.82
N ASN A 483 15.39 4.24 27.22
CA ASN A 483 15.35 3.81 28.62
C ASN A 483 16.72 3.34 29.12
N LEU A 484 17.46 2.56 28.33
CA LEU A 484 18.80 2.11 28.70
C LEU A 484 19.79 3.26 28.82
N MET A 485 19.71 4.28 27.95
CA MET A 485 20.52 5.50 28.06
C MET A 485 20.16 6.32 29.32
N SER A 486 18.88 6.34 29.69
CA SER A 486 18.41 7.07 30.89
C SER A 486 18.84 6.39 32.21
N ILE A 487 19.08 5.08 32.20
CA ILE A 487 19.48 4.30 33.39
C ILE A 487 21.00 4.28 33.55
N ASN A 488 21.77 4.22 32.45
CA ASN A 488 23.19 4.01 32.50
C ASN A 488 23.93 4.66 31.31
N ASP A 489 24.70 5.70 31.59
CA ASP A 489 25.49 6.43 30.58
C ASP A 489 26.54 5.53 29.87
N ASN A 490 27.04 4.49 30.55
CA ASN A 490 27.97 3.54 29.94
C ASN A 490 27.32 2.66 28.88
N PHE A 491 25.96 2.65 28.75
CA PHE A 491 25.29 1.95 27.71
C PHE A 491 25.73 2.41 26.30
N THR A 492 26.07 3.67 26.14
CA THR A 492 26.60 4.25 24.90
C THR A 492 27.90 3.64 24.41
N LYS A 493 28.69 3.01 25.31
CA LYS A 493 29.93 2.31 24.97
C LYS A 493 29.69 0.90 24.43
N THR A 494 28.48 0.36 24.59
CA THR A 494 28.15 -1.02 24.20
C THR A 494 28.09 -1.18 22.67
N LYS A 495 28.32 -2.43 22.22
CA LYS A 495 28.14 -2.77 20.80
C LYS A 495 26.71 -2.54 20.33
N TYR A 496 25.71 -2.84 21.18
CA TYR A 496 24.30 -2.65 20.86
C TYR A 496 23.97 -1.19 20.52
N TYR A 497 24.44 -0.24 21.33
CA TYR A 497 24.24 1.18 21.04
C TYR A 497 24.96 1.61 19.76
N LYS A 498 26.19 1.15 19.54
CA LYS A 498 26.95 1.49 18.33
C LYS A 498 26.27 0.98 17.06
N ASP A 499 25.77 -0.24 17.08
CA ASP A 499 24.99 -0.81 15.95
C ASP A 499 23.68 -0.05 15.75
N PHE A 500 22.98 0.32 16.82
CA PHE A 500 21.79 1.18 16.76
C PHE A 500 22.10 2.54 16.14
N LEU A 501 23.15 3.21 16.54
CA LEU A 501 23.56 4.52 16.02
C LEU A 501 23.87 4.46 14.52
N VAL A 502 24.53 3.40 14.06
CA VAL A 502 24.78 3.17 12.62
C VAL A 502 23.46 3.04 11.85
N ASP A 503 22.49 2.29 12.38
CA ASP A 503 21.19 2.12 11.75
C ASP A 503 20.38 3.42 11.76
N LEU A 504 20.42 4.19 12.84
CA LEU A 504 19.79 5.50 12.98
C LEU A 504 20.33 6.49 11.95
N LEU A 505 21.65 6.63 11.84
CA LEU A 505 22.30 7.50 10.86
C LEU A 505 22.00 7.07 9.42
N ARG A 506 22.00 5.76 9.16
CA ARG A 506 21.62 5.23 7.84
C ARG A 506 20.19 5.61 7.49
N SER A 507 19.26 5.50 8.44
CA SER A 507 17.87 5.92 8.27
C SER A 507 17.75 7.42 8.04
N TYR A 508 18.46 8.22 8.83
CA TYR A 508 18.50 9.67 8.67
C TYR A 508 18.99 10.10 7.28
N TYR A 509 20.14 9.59 6.83
CA TYR A 509 20.64 9.88 5.48
C TYR A 509 19.72 9.36 4.37
N LYS A 510 19.04 8.24 4.60
CA LYS A 510 18.04 7.74 3.65
C LYS A 510 16.86 8.71 3.53
N ASN A 511 16.41 9.27 4.65
CA ASN A 511 15.34 10.27 4.65
C ASN A 511 15.76 11.54 3.90
N LEU A 512 16.98 12.05 4.13
CA LEU A 512 17.51 13.20 3.37
C LEU A 512 17.53 12.91 1.87
N LYS A 513 18.02 11.73 1.45
CA LYS A 513 18.03 11.31 0.02
C LYS A 513 16.64 11.18 -0.57
N ASN A 514 15.63 10.94 0.24
CA ASN A 514 14.23 10.89 -0.17
C ASN A 514 13.53 12.25 -0.10
N GLY A 515 14.27 13.34 0.15
CA GLY A 515 13.73 14.69 0.20
C GLY A 515 13.00 15.03 1.50
N HIS A 516 13.29 14.35 2.59
CA HIS A 516 12.77 14.65 3.92
C HIS A 516 13.80 15.43 4.74
N VAL A 517 13.79 16.75 4.59
CA VAL A 517 14.70 17.68 5.26
C VAL A 517 13.91 18.51 6.26
N TYR A 518 14.45 18.74 7.44
CA TYR A 518 13.84 19.65 8.41
C TYR A 518 14.17 21.09 8.06
N VAL A 519 13.14 21.91 7.96
CA VAL A 519 13.24 23.34 7.62
C VAL A 519 12.32 24.16 8.51
N ASN A 520 12.67 25.43 8.72
CA ASN A 520 11.74 26.39 9.32
C ASN A 520 10.57 26.62 8.37
N GLY A 521 9.36 26.38 8.84
CA GLY A 521 8.19 26.53 7.99
C GLY A 521 6.91 26.03 8.63
N ASN A 522 5.90 25.88 7.78
CA ASN A 522 4.59 25.40 8.18
C ASN A 522 4.10 24.37 7.17
N TYR A 523 3.40 23.35 7.65
CA TYR A 523 2.76 22.36 6.80
C TYR A 523 1.26 22.65 6.78
N SER A 524 0.79 23.32 5.73
CA SER A 524 -0.59 23.78 5.61
C SER A 524 -1.32 23.02 4.52
N THR A 525 -2.60 22.80 4.71
CA THR A 525 -3.48 22.27 3.67
C THR A 525 -4.00 23.44 2.82
N LEU A 526 -3.74 23.41 1.51
CA LEU A 526 -4.34 24.34 0.58
C LEU A 526 -5.78 23.92 0.32
N LEU A 527 -6.70 24.88 0.42
CA LEU A 527 -8.12 24.68 0.12
C LEU A 527 -8.65 25.91 -0.61
N GLY A 528 -9.70 25.71 -1.42
CA GLY A 528 -10.49 26.82 -1.96
C GLY A 528 -11.25 27.51 -0.82
N ASN A 529 -11.57 28.77 -1.01
CA ASN A 529 -12.22 29.58 0.03
C ASN A 529 -13.55 28.92 0.51
N PRO A 530 -13.63 28.48 1.78
CA PRO A 530 -14.82 27.80 2.30
C PRO A 530 -16.04 28.72 2.41
N ILE A 531 -15.84 30.04 2.57
CA ILE A 531 -16.94 31.00 2.63
C ILE A 531 -17.61 31.11 1.25
N GLU A 532 -16.82 31.13 0.19
CA GLU A 532 -17.34 31.12 -1.18
C GLU A 532 -18.12 29.84 -1.49
N MET A 533 -17.64 28.69 -1.00
CA MET A 533 -18.34 27.42 -1.09
C MET A 533 -19.69 27.44 -0.34
N LEU A 534 -19.75 28.08 0.83
CA LEU A 534 -20.98 28.33 1.57
C LEU A 534 -21.90 29.29 0.81
N GLN A 535 -21.38 30.36 0.22
CA GLN A 535 -22.15 31.29 -0.62
C GLN A 535 -22.73 30.57 -1.85
N GLN A 536 -21.96 29.69 -2.48
CA GLN A 536 -22.43 28.86 -3.59
C GLN A 536 -23.59 27.97 -3.19
N SER A 537 -23.56 27.41 -1.97
CA SER A 537 -24.62 26.54 -1.47
C SER A 537 -25.99 27.22 -1.33
N ILE A 538 -26.04 28.53 -1.31
CA ILE A 538 -27.25 29.36 -1.22
C ILE A 538 -27.43 30.30 -2.42
N GLY A 539 -26.68 30.09 -3.51
CA GLY A 539 -26.78 30.86 -4.75
C GLY A 539 -26.31 32.32 -4.65
N LYS A 540 -25.49 32.67 -3.66
CA LYS A 540 -24.95 34.04 -3.45
C LYS A 540 -23.52 34.23 -3.96
N PHE A 541 -22.86 33.19 -4.43
CA PHE A 541 -21.50 33.31 -4.98
C PHE A 541 -21.57 33.88 -6.41
N ASP A 542 -20.91 35.01 -6.64
CA ASP A 542 -20.92 35.72 -7.91
C ASP A 542 -19.71 35.41 -8.82
N GLY A 543 -18.93 34.39 -8.46
CA GLY A 543 -17.70 34.05 -9.18
C GLY A 543 -16.52 34.96 -8.93
N LYS A 544 -16.63 35.93 -8.00
CA LYS A 544 -15.56 36.84 -7.64
C LYS A 544 -15.18 36.66 -6.19
N SER A 545 -13.91 36.46 -5.94
CA SER A 545 -13.42 36.45 -4.56
C SER A 545 -13.44 37.85 -3.97
N GLN A 546 -14.40 38.13 -3.09
CA GLN A 546 -14.56 39.39 -2.40
C GLN A 546 -13.77 39.43 -1.07
N ILE A 547 -13.48 38.24 -0.55
CA ILE A 547 -12.75 38.10 0.68
C ILE A 547 -11.36 37.65 0.30
N GLY A 548 -10.49 38.62 0.05
CA GLY A 548 -9.06 38.36 0.03
C GLY A 548 -8.74 37.66 1.34
N ILE A 549 -8.25 36.40 1.27
CA ILE A 549 -7.66 35.74 2.42
C ILE A 549 -6.45 36.60 2.78
N GLY A 550 -6.72 37.71 3.44
CA GLY A 550 -5.66 38.56 4.00
C GLY A 550 -4.86 37.68 4.95
N ASN A 551 -3.57 37.89 5.01
CA ASN A 551 -2.56 37.16 5.79
C ASN A 551 -2.95 36.81 7.25
N ILE A 552 -4.05 37.33 7.75
CA ILE A 552 -4.55 37.13 9.13
C ILE A 552 -5.38 35.84 9.28
N HIS A 553 -6.05 35.34 8.24
CA HIS A 553 -6.90 34.18 8.34
C HIS A 553 -6.20 32.87 8.05
N SER A 554 -5.13 32.86 7.26
CA SER A 554 -4.34 31.66 7.01
C SER A 554 -3.57 31.15 8.23
N ILE A 555 -3.37 32.01 9.24
CA ILE A 555 -2.62 31.68 10.47
C ILE A 555 -3.53 31.12 11.59
N ARG A 556 -4.84 31.35 11.53
CA ARG A 556 -5.80 30.96 12.60
C ARG A 556 -6.56 29.66 12.37
N LEU A 557 -6.40 29.03 11.22
CA LEU A 557 -6.99 27.71 10.91
C LEU A 557 -6.02 26.55 11.14
N LEU A 558 -4.91 26.84 11.79
CA LEU A 558 -3.92 25.84 12.23
C LEU A 558 -4.06 25.68 13.75
#